data_c8090fe504d3a06d4fe78d04329dbf9c
#
_entry.id   c8090fe504d3a06d4fe78d04329dbf9c
#
_cell.length_a   1.000
_cell.length_b   1.000
_cell.length_c   1.000
_cell.angle_alpha   90.00
_cell.angle_beta   90.00
_cell.angle_gamma   90.00
#
_symmetry.space_group_name_H-M   'P 1'
#
loop_
_entity.id
_entity.type
_entity.pdbx_description
1 polymer ?
#
loop_
_entity_poly.entity_id
_entity_poly.type
_entity_poly.pdbx_seq_one_letter_code
_entity_poly.pdbx_strand_id
1 'polypeptide(L)'
;AVFQQDVDRGVVDIRGDWKNNLNAYLKGGNMKVWPSGGMRSMCTWVDKGRMSSLAYNGGIRTGEMYISRAEAYCQKYLKSGNTSDAEKALEDLNTLRYNRFYEGYVEKKMSDFASAEELLSFCWRERRRELCGEGNHRWFDLKRQGMPEIKHVFVDNTTGEGTTYTLMKEDKRYLLPIPRKEIDRCPTLKQNQY
;
A
#
# COMPACT_ATOMS: atom_id res chain seq x y z
N ALA A 1 -6.55 7.00 9.20
CA ALA A 1 -5.26 6.38 8.88
C ALA A 1 -5.49 5.04 8.16
N VAL A 2 -4.51 4.58 7.37
CA VAL A 2 -4.67 3.36 6.52
C VAL A 2 -4.96 2.11 7.36
N PHE A 3 -4.42 2.05 8.58
CA PHE A 3 -4.51 0.88 9.47
C PHE A 3 -5.55 1.01 10.59
N GLN A 4 -6.24 2.14 10.71
CA GLN A 4 -7.06 2.48 11.87
C GLN A 4 -8.41 1.77 11.90
N GLN A 5 -8.90 1.27 10.77
CA GLN A 5 -10.24 0.68 10.68
C GLN A 5 -10.40 -0.68 11.37
N ASP A 6 -9.29 -1.37 11.65
CA ASP A 6 -9.33 -2.69 12.29
C ASP A 6 -9.03 -2.61 13.79
N VAL A 7 -8.46 -1.52 14.28
CA VAL A 7 -8.19 -1.28 15.71
C VAL A 7 -9.49 -1.12 16.50
N ASP A 8 -10.52 -0.50 15.91
CA ASP A 8 -11.83 -0.29 16.53
C ASP A 8 -12.58 -1.61 16.82
N ARG A 9 -12.13 -2.71 16.23
CA ARG A 9 -12.69 -4.05 16.45
C ARG A 9 -11.86 -4.91 17.44
N GLY A 10 -10.89 -4.32 18.10
CA GLY A 10 -9.99 -5.03 19.02
C GLY A 10 -8.98 -5.96 18.32
N VAL A 11 -8.83 -5.84 16.99
CA VAL A 11 -7.88 -6.62 16.19
C VAL A 11 -6.76 -5.70 15.71
N VAL A 12 -5.52 -6.00 16.08
CA VAL A 12 -4.36 -5.18 15.75
C VAL A 12 -3.70 -5.66 14.47
N ASP A 13 -3.71 -4.81 13.44
CA ASP A 13 -2.93 -5.02 12.22
C ASP A 13 -1.47 -4.70 12.49
N ILE A 14 -0.62 -5.73 12.50
CA ILE A 14 0.82 -5.59 12.81
C ILE A 14 1.57 -4.74 11.78
N ARG A 15 1.02 -4.53 10.60
CA ARG A 15 1.60 -3.62 9.60
C ARG A 15 1.56 -2.16 10.06
N GLY A 16 0.55 -1.81 10.88
CA GLY A 16 0.41 -0.48 11.48
C GLY A 16 1.10 -0.34 12.84
N ASP A 17 1.46 -1.43 13.48
CA ASP A 17 2.10 -1.45 14.79
C ASP A 17 3.63 -1.35 14.68
N TRP A 18 4.08 -0.30 14.02
CA TRP A 18 5.51 -0.09 13.78
C TRP A 18 6.34 0.12 15.06
N LYS A 19 5.75 0.67 16.13
CA LYS A 19 6.47 0.93 17.40
C LYS A 19 6.89 -0.37 18.07
N ASN A 20 5.99 -1.33 18.19
CA ASN A 20 6.28 -2.60 18.82
C ASN A 20 7.19 -3.46 17.95
N ASN A 21 6.97 -3.44 16.63
CA ASN A 21 7.85 -4.13 15.69
C ASN A 21 9.27 -3.54 15.68
N LEU A 22 9.40 -2.21 15.70
CA LEU A 22 10.70 -1.54 15.80
C LEU A 22 11.40 -1.86 17.13
N ASN A 23 10.68 -1.80 18.24
CA ASN A 23 11.22 -2.12 19.56
C ASN A 23 11.68 -3.58 19.65
N ALA A 24 10.94 -4.52 19.07
CA ALA A 24 11.34 -5.92 18.99
C ALA A 24 12.63 -6.09 18.17
N TYR A 25 12.75 -5.40 17.04
CA TYR A 25 13.96 -5.40 16.22
C TYR A 25 15.16 -4.81 16.94
N LEU A 26 15.01 -3.64 17.57
CA LEU A 26 16.08 -2.97 18.31
C LEU A 26 16.58 -3.77 19.54
N LYS A 27 15.73 -4.62 20.10
CA LYS A 27 16.08 -5.53 21.20
C LYS A 27 16.67 -6.86 20.73
N GLY A 28 16.95 -7.02 19.42
CA GLY A 28 17.47 -8.26 18.84
C GLY A 28 16.46 -9.39 18.72
N GLY A 29 15.16 -9.08 18.86
CA GLY A 29 14.08 -10.03 18.66
C GLY A 29 13.76 -10.27 17.18
N ASN A 30 13.18 -11.43 16.88
CA ASN A 30 12.67 -11.72 15.54
C ASN A 30 11.41 -10.91 15.26
N MET A 31 11.44 -10.11 14.21
CA MET A 31 10.24 -9.45 13.72
C MET A 31 9.31 -10.49 13.07
N LYS A 32 8.07 -10.57 13.54
CA LYS A 32 7.05 -11.48 12.98
C LYS A 32 6.67 -11.11 11.55
N VAL A 33 6.85 -9.86 11.18
CA VAL A 33 6.58 -9.33 9.83
C VAL A 33 7.67 -8.33 9.48
N TRP A 34 8.28 -8.47 8.32
CA TRP A 34 9.05 -7.40 7.74
C TRP A 34 8.10 -6.26 7.39
N PRO A 35 8.29 -5.09 7.98
CA PRO A 35 7.46 -3.96 7.61
C PRO A 35 7.66 -3.65 6.14
N SER A 36 6.61 -3.16 5.55
CA SER A 36 6.66 -2.51 4.25
C SER A 36 7.81 -1.50 4.19
N GLY A 37 8.24 -1.13 2.99
CA GLY A 37 9.43 -0.28 2.76
C GLY A 37 9.51 0.99 3.63
N GLY A 38 8.36 1.52 4.11
CA GLY A 38 8.33 2.64 5.04
C GLY A 38 9.02 2.38 6.37
N MET A 39 8.93 1.15 6.89
CA MET A 39 9.64 0.79 8.12
C MET A 39 11.09 0.39 7.86
N ARG A 40 11.42 -0.08 6.65
CA ARG A 40 12.83 -0.18 6.22
C ARG A 40 13.50 1.19 6.23
N SER A 41 12.84 2.22 5.72
CA SER A 41 13.32 3.59 5.83
C SER A 41 13.51 4.04 7.27
N MET A 42 12.58 3.71 8.17
CA MET A 42 12.73 4.06 9.59
C MET A 42 13.81 3.25 10.30
N CYS A 43 13.94 1.96 10.02
CA CYS A 43 15.04 1.14 10.55
C CYS A 43 16.42 1.66 10.09
N THR A 44 16.49 2.17 8.86
CA THR A 44 17.72 2.76 8.32
C THR A 44 18.06 4.10 8.96
N TRP A 45 17.08 4.85 9.47
CA TRP A 45 17.32 6.10 10.20
C TRP A 45 17.94 5.86 11.58
N VAL A 46 17.65 4.74 12.19
CA VAL A 46 18.17 4.37 13.54
C VAL A 46 19.54 3.72 13.47
N ASP A 47 19.89 3.06 12.37
CA ASP A 47 21.15 2.35 12.19
C ASP A 47 22.10 3.15 11.27
N LYS A 48 22.81 4.11 11.88
CA LYS A 48 23.68 5.09 11.19
C LYS A 48 24.77 4.51 10.27
N GLY A 49 24.94 3.21 10.19
CA GLY A 49 26.04 2.60 9.42
C GLY A 49 25.65 1.48 8.48
N ARG A 50 24.42 0.99 8.51
CA ARG A 50 24.02 -0.23 7.78
C ARG A 50 22.96 -0.04 6.69
N MET A 51 22.69 1.20 6.32
CA MET A 51 21.68 1.53 5.30
C MET A 51 21.94 0.88 3.94
N SER A 52 23.20 0.69 3.58
CA SER A 52 23.58 0.13 2.28
C SER A 52 23.39 -1.38 2.16
N SER A 53 23.34 -2.10 3.29
CA SER A 53 23.22 -3.56 3.29
C SER A 53 21.77 -4.06 3.39
N LEU A 54 20.84 -3.20 3.78
CA LEU A 54 19.40 -3.44 3.70
C LEU A 54 18.87 -3.01 2.31
N ALA A 55 19.61 -3.38 1.27
CA ALA A 55 19.21 -3.12 -0.10
C ALA A 55 17.75 -3.51 -0.29
N TYR A 56 16.98 -2.59 -0.82
CA TYR A 56 15.65 -2.82 -1.34
C TYR A 56 15.70 -4.07 -2.22
N ASN A 57 15.17 -5.17 -1.72
CA ASN A 57 14.97 -6.35 -2.54
C ASN A 57 13.83 -6.00 -3.51
N GLY A 58 14.19 -5.56 -4.71
CA GLY A 58 13.25 -5.30 -5.79
C GLY A 58 12.56 -6.57 -6.33
N GLY A 59 12.66 -7.68 -5.59
CA GLY A 59 12.02 -8.95 -5.94
C GLY A 59 10.56 -9.01 -5.54
N ILE A 60 9.81 -9.85 -6.25
CA ILE A 60 8.41 -10.13 -5.97
C ILE A 60 8.32 -10.84 -4.60
N ARG A 61 7.43 -10.36 -3.74
CA ARG A 61 7.17 -10.96 -2.42
C ARG A 61 5.94 -11.88 -2.47
N THR A 62 5.93 -12.90 -1.62
CA THR A 62 4.75 -13.79 -1.48
C THR A 62 3.47 -13.02 -1.18
N GLY A 63 3.51 -12.01 -0.29
CA GLY A 63 2.35 -11.18 0.01
C GLY A 63 1.84 -10.39 -1.21
N GLU A 64 2.73 -9.94 -2.09
CA GLU A 64 2.36 -9.29 -3.35
C GLU A 64 1.68 -10.27 -4.32
N MET A 65 2.12 -11.52 -4.36
CA MET A 65 1.49 -12.56 -5.18
C MET A 65 0.06 -12.83 -4.73
N TYR A 66 -0.17 -13.02 -3.43
CA TYR A 66 -1.51 -13.22 -2.88
C TYR A 66 -2.44 -12.06 -3.20
N ILE A 67 -2.02 -10.82 -2.91
CA ILE A 67 -2.88 -9.65 -3.13
C ILE A 67 -3.13 -9.37 -4.62
N SER A 68 -2.18 -9.66 -5.50
CA SER A 68 -2.34 -9.50 -6.94
C SER A 68 -3.30 -10.54 -7.52
N ARG A 69 -3.22 -11.80 -7.04
CA ARG A 69 -4.14 -12.87 -7.44
C ARG A 69 -5.55 -12.59 -6.93
N ALA A 70 -5.68 -12.18 -5.67
CA ALA A 70 -6.98 -11.77 -5.11
C ALA A 70 -7.62 -10.65 -5.93
N GLU A 71 -6.86 -9.64 -6.33
CA GLU A 71 -7.36 -8.56 -7.18
C GLU A 71 -7.82 -9.06 -8.54
N ALA A 72 -7.07 -9.97 -9.17
CA ALA A 72 -7.48 -10.57 -10.44
C ALA A 72 -8.82 -11.33 -10.31
N TYR A 73 -9.01 -12.07 -9.23
CA TYR A 73 -10.28 -12.74 -8.94
C TYR A 73 -11.42 -11.76 -8.65
N CYS A 74 -11.17 -10.66 -7.91
CA CYS A 74 -12.18 -9.61 -7.72
C CYS A 74 -12.61 -9.00 -9.05
N GLN A 75 -11.65 -8.71 -9.96
CA GLN A 75 -11.94 -8.18 -11.28
C GLN A 75 -12.74 -9.17 -12.15
N LYS A 76 -12.43 -10.45 -12.06
CA LYS A 76 -13.22 -11.49 -12.74
C LYS A 76 -14.63 -11.56 -12.19
N TYR A 77 -14.79 -11.57 -10.89
CA TYR A 77 -16.11 -11.55 -10.24
C TYR A 77 -16.92 -10.34 -10.66
N LEU A 78 -16.32 -9.15 -10.65
CA LEU A 78 -16.97 -7.91 -11.08
C LEU A 78 -17.52 -7.99 -12.54
N LYS A 79 -16.81 -8.70 -13.42
CA LYS A 79 -17.19 -8.84 -14.82
C LYS A 79 -18.20 -9.96 -15.07
N SER A 80 -18.07 -11.07 -14.37
CA SER A 80 -18.84 -12.30 -14.66
C SER A 80 -19.98 -12.57 -13.69
N GLY A 81 -19.96 -11.97 -12.49
CA GLY A 81 -20.86 -12.32 -11.40
C GLY A 81 -20.62 -13.71 -10.78
N ASN A 82 -19.54 -14.40 -11.17
CA ASN A 82 -19.26 -15.74 -10.70
C ASN A 82 -18.77 -15.74 -9.25
N THR A 83 -19.58 -16.21 -8.31
CA THR A 83 -19.28 -16.22 -6.88
C THR A 83 -18.05 -17.06 -6.53
N SER A 84 -17.72 -18.10 -7.30
CA SER A 84 -16.50 -18.89 -7.10
C SER A 84 -15.21 -18.04 -7.26
N ASP A 85 -15.21 -17.04 -8.13
CA ASP A 85 -14.08 -16.12 -8.23
C ASP A 85 -13.99 -15.20 -6.99
N ALA A 86 -15.12 -14.77 -6.44
CA ALA A 86 -15.15 -13.99 -5.21
C ALA A 86 -14.65 -14.80 -3.99
N GLU A 87 -15.05 -16.07 -3.90
CA GLU A 87 -14.58 -16.97 -2.83
C GLU A 87 -13.06 -17.16 -2.88
N LYS A 88 -12.49 -17.37 -4.08
CA LYS A 88 -11.02 -17.46 -4.27
C LYS A 88 -10.30 -16.15 -3.92
N ALA A 89 -10.90 -15.02 -4.24
CA ALA A 89 -10.36 -13.72 -3.84
C ALA A 89 -10.32 -13.59 -2.31
N LEU A 90 -11.39 -14.00 -1.63
CA LEU A 90 -11.47 -13.97 -0.16
C LEU A 90 -10.51 -14.95 0.50
N GLU A 91 -10.32 -16.14 -0.06
CA GLU A 91 -9.34 -17.11 0.43
C GLU A 91 -7.92 -16.50 0.45
N ASP A 92 -7.51 -15.86 -0.65
CA ASP A 92 -6.22 -15.20 -0.73
C ASP A 92 -6.09 -14.01 0.23
N LEU A 93 -7.13 -13.16 0.30
CA LEU A 93 -7.17 -12.01 1.20
C LEU A 93 -7.13 -12.44 2.67
N ASN A 94 -7.89 -13.48 3.03
CA ASN A 94 -7.94 -14.01 4.38
C ASN A 94 -6.62 -14.67 4.76
N THR A 95 -6.00 -15.43 3.86
CA THR A 95 -4.67 -16.02 4.07
C THR A 95 -3.64 -14.93 4.34
N LEU A 96 -3.62 -13.88 3.52
CA LEU A 96 -2.72 -12.75 3.73
C LEU A 96 -2.98 -12.06 5.07
N ARG A 97 -4.24 -11.74 5.35
CA ARG A 97 -4.66 -11.03 6.57
C ARG A 97 -4.37 -11.84 7.83
N TYR A 98 -4.66 -13.14 7.84
CA TYR A 98 -4.34 -14.04 8.96
C TYR A 98 -2.88 -13.92 9.40
N ASN A 99 -1.97 -13.79 8.43
CA ASN A 99 -0.55 -13.62 8.69
C ASN A 99 -0.13 -12.17 9.01
N ARG A 100 -1.06 -11.23 9.09
CA ARG A 100 -0.80 -9.78 9.32
C ARG A 100 -1.48 -9.24 10.57
N PHE A 101 -2.25 -10.07 11.25
CA PHE A 101 -2.91 -9.69 12.49
C PHE A 101 -2.37 -10.49 13.68
N TYR A 102 -2.45 -9.88 14.85
CA TYR A 102 -2.23 -10.58 16.12
C TYR A 102 -3.44 -11.45 16.46
N GLU A 103 -3.79 -11.56 17.74
CA GLU A 103 -4.98 -12.27 18.18
C GLU A 103 -6.28 -11.58 17.74
N GLY A 104 -7.37 -12.32 17.71
CA GLY A 104 -8.71 -11.80 17.42
C GLY A 104 -8.99 -11.56 15.94
N TYR A 105 -8.15 -12.04 15.02
CA TYR A 105 -8.46 -11.95 13.60
C TYR A 105 -9.80 -12.61 13.27
N VAL A 106 -10.64 -11.87 12.53
CA VAL A 106 -11.91 -12.36 12.01
C VAL A 106 -11.85 -12.45 10.50
N GLU A 107 -12.12 -13.64 10.00
CA GLU A 107 -12.16 -13.93 8.57
C GLU A 107 -13.27 -13.15 7.86
N LYS A 108 -12.99 -12.65 6.67
CA LYS A 108 -13.96 -11.96 5.83
C LYS A 108 -14.75 -12.97 4.99
N LYS A 109 -16.07 -12.75 4.92
CA LYS A 109 -17.01 -13.57 4.15
C LYS A 109 -17.72 -12.75 3.09
N MET A 110 -18.33 -13.42 2.12
CA MET A 110 -19.11 -12.76 1.08
C MET A 110 -20.23 -11.88 1.66
N SER A 111 -20.86 -12.30 2.74
CA SER A 111 -21.89 -11.54 3.43
C SER A 111 -21.43 -10.19 4.02
N ASP A 112 -20.13 -9.97 4.11
CA ASP A 112 -19.55 -8.70 4.60
C ASP A 112 -19.51 -7.62 3.51
N PHE A 113 -19.88 -7.96 2.28
CA PHE A 113 -19.80 -7.06 1.12
C PHE A 113 -21.16 -6.98 0.42
N ALA A 114 -21.65 -5.76 0.24
CA ALA A 114 -22.92 -5.53 -0.43
C ALA A 114 -22.84 -5.69 -1.97
N SER A 115 -21.63 -5.57 -2.54
CA SER A 115 -21.42 -5.68 -3.98
C SER A 115 -20.02 -6.14 -4.37
N ALA A 116 -19.84 -6.48 -5.66
CA ALA A 116 -18.54 -6.83 -6.22
C ALA A 116 -17.54 -5.67 -6.16
N GLU A 117 -18.03 -4.44 -6.35
CA GLU A 117 -17.23 -3.20 -6.26
C GLU A 117 -16.72 -2.99 -4.82
N GLU A 118 -17.54 -3.32 -3.84
CA GLU A 118 -17.13 -3.21 -2.44
C GLU A 118 -16.04 -4.21 -2.09
N LEU A 119 -16.14 -5.45 -2.57
CA LEU A 119 -15.10 -6.46 -2.42
C LEU A 119 -13.80 -6.02 -3.12
N LEU A 120 -13.88 -5.50 -4.34
CA LEU A 120 -12.72 -4.97 -5.05
C LEU A 120 -12.09 -3.77 -4.31
N SER A 121 -12.90 -2.86 -3.80
CA SER A 121 -12.44 -1.72 -3.00
C SER A 121 -11.76 -2.18 -1.72
N PHE A 122 -12.27 -3.24 -1.09
CA PHE A 122 -11.63 -3.86 0.06
C PHE A 122 -10.27 -4.46 -0.31
N CYS A 123 -10.19 -5.20 -1.42
CA CYS A 123 -8.92 -5.73 -1.93
C CYS A 123 -7.88 -4.61 -2.18
N TRP A 124 -8.27 -3.50 -2.77
CA TRP A 124 -7.39 -2.34 -2.98
C TRP A 124 -6.91 -1.71 -1.67
N ARG A 125 -7.76 -1.68 -0.62
CA ARG A 125 -7.33 -1.23 0.71
C ARG A 125 -6.30 -2.17 1.32
N GLU A 126 -6.50 -3.49 1.21
CA GLU A 126 -5.52 -4.48 1.67
C GLU A 126 -4.20 -4.39 0.89
N ARG A 127 -4.26 -4.20 -0.44
CA ARG A 127 -3.08 -3.96 -1.26
C ARG A 127 -2.31 -2.72 -0.81
N ARG A 128 -3.01 -1.63 -0.53
CA ARG A 128 -2.38 -0.41 -0.01
C ARG A 128 -1.71 -0.64 1.35
N ARG A 129 -2.28 -1.47 2.20
CA ARG A 129 -1.69 -1.84 3.50
C ARG A 129 -0.46 -2.71 3.32
N GLU A 130 -0.56 -3.72 2.46
CA GLU A 130 0.52 -4.69 2.25
C GLU A 130 1.74 -4.07 1.60
N LEU A 131 1.54 -3.18 0.64
CA LEU A 131 2.62 -2.54 -0.14
C LEU A 131 2.92 -1.10 0.32
N CYS A 132 2.52 -0.75 1.55
CA CYS A 132 2.70 0.60 2.08
C CYS A 132 4.19 0.93 2.21
N GLY A 133 4.63 2.02 1.55
CA GLY A 133 6.02 2.47 1.57
C GLY A 133 6.97 1.65 0.69
N GLU A 134 6.47 0.70 -0.09
CA GLU A 134 7.29 -0.06 -1.04
C GLU A 134 7.27 0.58 -2.44
N GLY A 135 8.44 0.99 -2.90
CA GLY A 135 8.63 1.51 -4.26
C GLY A 135 7.58 2.53 -4.67
N ASN A 136 7.15 2.43 -5.92
CA ASN A 136 6.12 3.30 -6.49
C ASN A 136 4.75 2.61 -6.61
N HIS A 137 4.53 1.48 -5.91
CA HIS A 137 3.29 0.70 -6.02
C HIS A 137 2.04 1.55 -5.85
N ARG A 138 2.01 2.45 -4.86
CA ARG A 138 0.85 3.32 -4.63
C ARG A 138 0.55 4.22 -5.83
N TRP A 139 1.58 4.77 -6.48
CA TRP A 139 1.39 5.65 -7.62
C TRP A 139 0.89 4.89 -8.85
N PHE A 140 1.45 3.70 -9.11
CA PHE A 140 0.98 2.83 -10.19
C PHE A 140 -0.46 2.36 -9.94
N ASP A 141 -0.79 1.98 -8.71
CA ASP A 141 -2.15 1.58 -8.33
C ASP A 141 -3.15 2.73 -8.55
N LEU A 142 -2.84 3.93 -8.09
CA LEU A 142 -3.70 5.09 -8.31
C LEU A 142 -3.95 5.36 -9.80
N LYS A 143 -2.91 5.26 -10.62
CA LYS A 143 -3.05 5.45 -12.08
C LYS A 143 -4.00 4.41 -12.71
N ARG A 144 -3.83 3.14 -12.40
CA ARG A 144 -4.67 2.06 -12.97
C ARG A 144 -6.07 1.99 -12.35
N GLN A 145 -6.26 2.58 -11.16
CA GLN A 145 -7.55 2.68 -10.47
C GLN A 145 -8.35 3.92 -10.87
N GLY A 146 -7.99 4.57 -11.99
CA GLY A 146 -8.74 5.69 -12.54
C GLY A 146 -8.31 7.07 -12.04
N MET A 147 -7.08 7.18 -11.56
CA MET A 147 -6.49 8.48 -11.16
C MET A 147 -7.42 9.31 -10.25
N PRO A 148 -7.80 8.79 -9.08
CA PRO A 148 -8.76 9.44 -8.19
C PRO A 148 -8.22 10.77 -7.64
N GLU A 149 -9.12 11.61 -7.14
CA GLU A 149 -8.71 12.78 -6.36
C GLU A 149 -7.91 12.37 -5.12
N ILE A 150 -6.80 13.07 -4.88
CA ILE A 150 -5.98 12.88 -3.69
C ILE A 150 -5.77 14.21 -3.00
N LYS A 151 -5.93 14.23 -1.68
CA LYS A 151 -5.60 15.36 -0.82
C LYS A 151 -4.40 15.01 0.06
N HIS A 152 -3.47 15.93 0.14
CA HIS A 152 -2.31 15.86 1.01
C HIS A 152 -2.21 17.13 1.84
N VAL A 153 -2.03 16.98 3.14
CA VAL A 153 -1.80 18.11 4.05
C VAL A 153 -0.31 18.19 4.32
N PHE A 154 0.30 19.28 3.90
CA PHE A 154 1.65 19.66 4.32
C PHE A 154 1.54 20.46 5.61
N VAL A 155 2.24 20.02 6.63
CA VAL A 155 2.31 20.74 7.90
C VAL A 155 3.68 21.40 8.00
N ASP A 156 3.70 22.71 8.15
CA ASP A 156 4.93 23.46 8.41
C ASP A 156 5.40 23.14 9.85
N ASN A 157 6.60 22.60 9.96
CA ASN A 157 7.16 22.22 11.26
C ASN A 157 7.50 23.40 12.16
N THR A 158 7.57 24.62 11.62
CA THR A 158 7.90 25.84 12.36
C THR A 158 6.65 26.48 12.93
N THR A 159 5.60 26.58 12.12
CA THR A 159 4.34 27.26 12.49
C THR A 159 3.28 26.29 13.01
N GLY A 160 3.37 25.00 12.66
CA GLY A 160 2.34 24.00 12.92
C GLY A 160 1.12 24.11 11.99
N GLU A 161 1.13 25.06 11.06
CA GLU A 161 0.02 25.28 10.12
C GLU A 161 -0.02 24.22 9.03
N GLY A 162 -1.23 23.79 8.68
CA GLY A 162 -1.47 22.79 7.64
C GLY A 162 -1.98 23.41 6.34
N THR A 163 -1.26 23.20 5.24
CA THR A 163 -1.72 23.56 3.90
C THR A 163 -2.17 22.32 3.14
N THR A 164 -3.41 22.35 2.63
CA THR A 164 -3.97 21.24 1.86
C THR A 164 -3.67 21.41 0.38
N TYR A 165 -2.99 20.44 -0.20
CA TYR A 165 -2.76 20.33 -1.64
C TYR A 165 -3.68 19.25 -2.20
N THR A 166 -4.36 19.55 -3.31
CA THR A 166 -5.27 18.63 -3.98
C THR A 166 -4.74 18.28 -5.37
N LEU A 167 -4.63 16.99 -5.64
CA LEU A 167 -4.48 16.45 -6.98
C LEU A 167 -5.88 16.03 -7.44
N MET A 168 -6.41 16.67 -8.45
CA MET A 168 -7.76 16.40 -8.94
C MET A 168 -7.84 15.04 -9.63
N LYS A 169 -9.05 14.50 -9.74
CA LYS A 169 -9.26 13.27 -10.53
C LYS A 169 -8.79 13.49 -11.98
N GLU A 170 -8.06 12.51 -12.51
CA GLU A 170 -7.52 12.53 -13.88
C GLU A 170 -6.61 13.73 -14.19
N ASP A 171 -6.03 14.33 -13.17
CA ASP A 171 -5.11 15.47 -13.31
C ASP A 171 -3.88 15.07 -14.14
N LYS A 172 -3.45 15.96 -15.03
CA LYS A 172 -2.27 15.74 -15.89
C LYS A 172 -1.00 15.45 -15.09
N ARG A 173 -0.89 15.93 -13.87
CA ARG A 173 0.22 15.67 -12.93
C ARG A 173 0.35 14.21 -12.49
N TYR A 174 -0.63 13.36 -12.81
CA TYR A 174 -0.46 11.90 -12.71
C TYR A 174 0.60 11.37 -13.70
N LEU A 175 0.91 12.12 -14.76
CA LEU A 175 2.06 11.87 -15.61
C LEU A 175 3.25 12.62 -15.03
N LEU A 176 4.16 11.90 -14.36
CA LEU A 176 5.35 12.52 -13.78
C LEU A 176 6.17 13.26 -14.85
N PRO A 177 6.90 14.32 -14.46
CA PRO A 177 7.76 15.02 -15.39
C PRO A 177 8.87 14.12 -15.91
N ILE A 178 9.22 14.27 -17.18
CA ILE A 178 10.43 13.66 -17.74
C ILE A 178 11.63 14.33 -17.07
N PRO A 179 12.58 13.57 -16.50
CA PRO A 179 13.76 14.15 -15.89
C PRO A 179 14.49 15.09 -16.84
N ARG A 180 14.87 16.27 -16.37
CA ARG A 180 15.53 17.29 -17.18
C ARG A 180 16.73 16.74 -17.93
N LYS A 181 17.52 15.90 -17.26
CA LYS A 181 18.70 15.24 -17.84
C LYS A 181 18.38 14.40 -19.08
N GLU A 182 17.20 13.80 -19.16
CA GLU A 182 16.80 13.01 -20.34
C GLU A 182 16.36 13.93 -21.48
N ILE A 183 15.71 15.05 -21.19
CA ILE A 183 15.37 16.07 -22.20
C ILE A 183 16.66 16.68 -22.77
N ASP A 184 17.66 16.96 -21.93
CA ASP A 184 18.94 17.52 -22.37
C ASP A 184 19.72 16.55 -23.27
N ARG A 185 19.56 15.23 -23.05
CA ARG A 185 20.15 14.19 -23.92
C ARG A 185 19.40 13.98 -25.23
N CYS A 186 18.11 14.21 -25.23
CA CYS A 186 17.24 14.02 -26.39
C CYS A 186 16.35 15.25 -26.58
N PRO A 187 16.82 16.29 -27.27
CA PRO A 187 16.09 17.56 -27.42
C PRO A 187 14.74 17.46 -28.15
N THR A 188 14.47 16.34 -28.79
CA THR A 188 13.18 16.07 -29.44
C THR A 188 12.09 15.64 -28.44
N LEU A 189 12.47 15.25 -27.21
CA LEU A 189 11.52 14.93 -26.14
C LEU A 189 10.82 16.22 -25.66
N LYS A 190 9.50 16.18 -25.71
CA LYS A 190 8.66 17.25 -25.15
C LYS A 190 8.27 16.90 -23.73
N GLN A 191 8.43 17.86 -22.82
CA GLN A 191 7.98 17.72 -21.44
C GLN A 191 6.48 17.49 -21.35
N ASN A 192 6.06 16.65 -20.39
CA ASN A 192 4.65 16.53 -20.04
C ASN A 192 4.11 17.89 -19.60
N GLN A 193 2.96 18.27 -20.13
CA GLN A 193 2.30 19.53 -19.76
C GLN A 193 1.40 19.30 -18.53
N TYR A 194 1.48 20.21 -17.59
CA TYR A 194 0.67 20.23 -16.38
C TYR A 194 -0.38 21.32 -16.45
#